data_3f613ad169970bf7772b53c9f48ea38b
#
_entry.id   3f613ad169970bf7772b53c9f48ea38b
#
_cell.length_a   1.000
_cell.length_b   1.000
_cell.length_c   1.000
_cell.angle_alpha   90.00
_cell.angle_beta   90.00
_cell.angle_gamma   90.00
#
_symmetry.space_group_name_H-M   'P 1'
#
loop_
_entity.id
_entity.type
_entity.pdbx_description
1 polymer ?
#
loop_
_entity_poly.entity_id
_entity_poly.type
_entity_poly.pdbx_seq_one_letter_code
_entity_poly.pdbx_strand_id
1 'polypeptide(L)'
;GMTGKASLAPYLQNLYHDKVLGLRDVAWEKALPQRFHLNLNMMKRNRLPLGKRLALLYELFGNLGTQRIAAGGRLGVLWGTSQALAFLGNPLEMQNKGYGFYMGTRQAYHFHNYMISGSLFDNDAPFVLTSIPYKNSLELGFAYHTEKWRFLTLWNSISRDNKLQLSPRHYYLNISVGRFF
;
A
#
# COMPACT_ATOMS: atom_id res chain seq x y z
N GLY A 1 13.06 7.76 4.17
CA GLY A 1 12.08 8.80 3.83
C GLY A 1 12.12 9.98 4.79
N MET A 2 11.43 11.04 4.45
CA MET A 2 11.30 12.26 5.26
C MET A 2 9.84 12.61 5.42
N THR A 3 9.48 13.17 6.58
CA THR A 3 8.17 13.80 6.86
C THR A 3 8.32 15.30 7.04
N GLY A 4 7.22 16.02 7.23
CA GLY A 4 7.21 17.45 7.52
C GLY A 4 7.15 18.36 6.31
N LYS A 5 7.21 19.67 6.56
CA LYS A 5 6.98 20.74 5.56
C LYS A 5 8.00 20.73 4.42
N ALA A 6 9.23 20.28 4.64
CA ALA A 6 10.26 20.20 3.62
C ALA A 6 10.17 18.97 2.72
N SER A 7 9.19 18.09 2.93
CA SER A 7 8.92 16.99 1.99
C SER A 7 8.21 17.53 0.74
N LEU A 8 8.28 16.78 -0.36
CA LEU A 8 7.61 17.15 -1.61
C LEU A 8 6.07 17.09 -1.51
N ALA A 9 5.54 16.35 -0.54
CA ALA A 9 4.10 16.11 -0.40
C ALA A 9 3.26 17.38 -0.21
N PRO A 10 3.61 18.35 0.67
CA PRO A 10 2.88 19.60 0.80
C PRO A 10 2.76 20.39 -0.51
N TYR A 11 3.87 20.49 -1.24
CA TYR A 11 3.89 21.18 -2.53
C TYR A 11 2.94 20.54 -3.55
N LEU A 12 3.04 19.23 -3.74
CA LEU A 12 2.19 18.51 -4.68
C LEU A 12 0.72 18.55 -4.28
N GLN A 13 0.43 18.47 -2.99
CA GLN A 13 -0.95 18.52 -2.51
C GLN A 13 -1.55 19.91 -2.71
N ASN A 14 -0.84 20.98 -2.41
CA ASN A 14 -1.35 22.34 -2.64
C ASN A 14 -1.49 22.64 -4.11
N LEU A 15 -0.56 22.19 -4.95
CA LEU A 15 -0.69 22.29 -6.41
C LEU A 15 -1.95 21.58 -6.93
N TYR A 16 -2.24 20.39 -6.41
CA TYR A 16 -3.45 19.64 -6.76
C TYR A 16 -4.72 20.34 -6.27
N HIS A 17 -4.72 20.85 -5.03
CA HIS A 17 -5.86 21.61 -4.47
C HIS A 17 -6.16 22.87 -5.29
N ASP A 18 -5.14 23.68 -5.58
CA ASP A 18 -5.30 24.92 -6.34
C ASP A 18 -5.69 24.65 -7.80
N LYS A 19 -4.92 23.81 -8.51
CA LYS A 19 -5.05 23.67 -9.97
C LYS A 19 -6.11 22.67 -10.42
N VAL A 20 -6.45 21.67 -9.62
CA VAL A 20 -7.38 20.61 -10.02
C VAL A 20 -8.72 20.75 -9.32
N LEU A 21 -8.72 21.04 -8.02
CA LEU A 21 -9.94 21.09 -7.22
C LEU A 21 -10.49 22.50 -7.01
N GLY A 22 -9.71 23.55 -7.29
CA GLY A 22 -10.09 24.93 -7.00
C GLY A 22 -10.33 25.22 -5.52
N LEU A 23 -9.68 24.47 -4.65
CA LEU A 23 -9.78 24.58 -3.20
C LEU A 23 -8.63 25.43 -2.64
N ARG A 24 -8.82 25.96 -1.42
CA ARG A 24 -7.75 26.64 -0.71
C ARG A 24 -6.62 25.69 -0.37
N ASP A 25 -5.41 26.23 -0.27
CA ASP A 25 -4.24 25.49 0.20
C ASP A 25 -4.47 24.85 1.56
N VAL A 26 -3.88 23.69 1.77
CA VAL A 26 -3.90 23.01 3.06
C VAL A 26 -2.99 23.75 4.03
N ALA A 27 -3.50 24.06 5.20
CA ALA A 27 -2.71 24.65 6.29
C ALA A 27 -1.77 23.59 6.89
N TRP A 28 -0.48 23.72 6.62
CA TRP A 28 0.56 22.79 7.09
C TRP A 28 1.18 23.15 8.45
N GLU A 29 0.57 24.09 9.19
CA GLU A 29 1.08 24.49 10.51
C GLU A 29 1.07 23.34 11.52
N LYS A 30 0.10 22.42 11.35
CA LYS A 30 -0.03 21.20 12.17
C LYS A 30 0.54 19.96 11.49
N ALA A 31 1.42 20.12 10.49
CA ALA A 31 2.09 19.00 9.88
C ALA A 31 2.98 18.25 10.88
N LEU A 32 3.16 16.97 10.65
CA LEU A 32 4.11 16.17 11.44
C LEU A 32 5.51 16.82 11.38
N PRO A 33 6.29 16.75 12.47
CA PRO A 33 7.64 17.26 12.49
C PRO A 33 8.50 16.70 11.36
N GLN A 34 9.47 17.51 10.92
CA GLN A 34 10.41 17.06 9.91
C GLN A 34 11.36 16.04 10.52
N ARG A 35 11.29 14.80 10.05
CA ARG A 35 12.07 13.68 10.54
C ARG A 35 12.63 12.85 9.38
N PHE A 36 13.84 12.37 9.59
CA PHE A 36 14.41 11.31 8.77
C PHE A 36 14.00 9.94 9.34
N HIS A 37 13.53 9.07 8.46
CA HIS A 37 13.08 7.73 8.84
C HIS A 37 13.96 6.66 8.21
N LEU A 38 14.43 5.75 9.05
CA LEU A 38 15.11 4.53 8.63
C LEU A 38 14.14 3.35 8.80
N ASN A 39 13.93 2.60 7.74
CA ASN A 39 13.04 1.44 7.75
C ASN A 39 13.69 0.27 7.03
N LEU A 40 13.63 -0.91 7.67
CA LEU A 40 13.97 -2.19 7.07
C LEU A 40 12.68 -2.94 6.76
N ASN A 41 12.52 -3.34 5.51
CA ASN A 41 11.38 -4.11 5.06
C ASN A 41 11.86 -5.50 4.63
N MET A 42 11.25 -6.52 5.19
CA MET A 42 11.49 -7.92 4.84
C MET A 42 10.20 -8.51 4.29
N MET A 43 10.31 -9.30 3.23
CA MET A 43 9.18 -9.96 2.62
C MET A 43 9.60 -11.31 2.05
N LYS A 44 8.78 -12.33 2.35
CA LYS A 44 8.86 -13.64 1.70
C LYS A 44 7.51 -13.91 1.04
N ARG A 45 7.55 -14.13 -0.27
CA ARG A 45 6.37 -14.41 -1.09
C ARG A 45 6.58 -15.71 -1.85
N ASN A 46 5.55 -16.54 -1.87
CA ASN A 46 5.55 -17.76 -2.64
C ASN A 46 4.19 -17.96 -3.34
N ARG A 47 4.22 -18.78 -4.37
CA ARG A 47 3.06 -19.23 -5.11
C ARG A 47 3.03 -20.74 -5.15
N LEU A 48 1.88 -21.32 -4.83
CA LEU A 48 1.63 -22.73 -4.92
C LEU A 48 0.67 -22.98 -6.11
N PRO A 49 1.13 -23.54 -7.23
CA PRO A 49 0.27 -23.90 -8.34
C PRO A 49 -0.72 -25.00 -7.88
N LEU A 50 -2.00 -24.78 -8.09
CA LEU A 50 -3.08 -25.75 -7.85
C LEU A 50 -3.60 -26.38 -9.16
N GLY A 51 -3.08 -25.91 -10.30
CA GLY A 51 -3.45 -26.36 -11.63
C GLY A 51 -2.91 -25.44 -12.72
N LYS A 52 -3.36 -25.66 -13.97
CA LYS A 52 -2.89 -24.85 -15.11
C LYS A 52 -3.26 -23.37 -15.04
N ARG A 53 -4.38 -23.05 -14.39
CA ARG A 53 -4.92 -21.68 -14.33
C ARG A 53 -5.21 -21.19 -12.91
N LEU A 54 -4.89 -21.99 -11.89
CA LEU A 54 -5.18 -21.67 -10.51
C LEU A 54 -3.91 -21.77 -9.69
N ALA A 55 -3.68 -20.79 -8.82
CA ALA A 55 -2.59 -20.80 -7.85
C ALA A 55 -3.01 -20.14 -6.55
N LEU A 56 -2.48 -20.63 -5.44
CA LEU A 56 -2.51 -19.97 -4.14
C LEU A 56 -1.28 -19.09 -3.99
N LEU A 57 -1.50 -17.86 -3.59
CA LEU A 57 -0.46 -16.92 -3.23
C LEU A 57 -0.40 -16.77 -1.72
N TYR A 58 0.80 -16.82 -1.14
CA TYR A 58 1.01 -16.44 0.24
C TYR A 58 2.25 -15.57 0.39
N GLU A 59 2.16 -14.61 1.30
CA GLU A 59 3.21 -13.66 1.61
C GLU A 59 3.30 -13.46 3.11
N LEU A 60 4.51 -13.42 3.64
CA LEU A 60 4.82 -12.95 4.98
C LEU A 60 5.68 -11.70 4.86
N PHE A 61 5.41 -10.71 5.69
CA PHE A 61 6.19 -9.49 5.69
C PHE A 61 6.44 -8.96 7.11
N GLY A 62 7.53 -8.25 7.26
CA GLY A 62 7.90 -7.50 8.45
C GLY A 62 8.47 -6.14 8.10
N ASN A 63 8.14 -5.14 8.88
CA ASN A 63 8.72 -3.81 8.80
C ASN A 63 9.31 -3.47 10.17
N LEU A 64 10.56 -3.07 10.20
CA LEU A 64 11.25 -2.55 11.38
C LEU A 64 11.79 -1.17 11.06
N GLY A 65 11.34 -0.16 11.80
CA GLY A 65 11.83 1.19 11.54
C GLY A 65 11.19 2.27 12.39
N THR A 66 11.74 3.45 12.25
CA THR A 66 11.29 4.63 13.01
C THR A 66 9.95 5.18 12.50
N GLN A 67 9.58 4.86 11.25
CA GLN A 67 8.28 5.23 10.70
C GLN A 67 7.20 4.19 11.02
N ARG A 68 7.56 2.90 10.92
CA ARG A 68 6.60 1.81 11.12
C ARG A 68 7.27 0.55 11.65
N ILE A 69 6.62 -0.06 12.63
CA ILE A 69 6.93 -1.42 13.08
C ILE A 69 5.65 -2.24 12.87
N ALA A 70 5.73 -3.25 12.02
CA ALA A 70 4.58 -4.08 11.69
C ALA A 70 5.02 -5.48 11.24
N ALA A 71 4.16 -6.46 11.45
CA ALA A 71 4.31 -7.79 10.89
C ALA A 71 2.95 -8.27 10.37
N GLY A 72 2.98 -9.14 9.37
CA GLY A 72 1.73 -9.64 8.81
C GLY A 72 1.92 -10.62 7.68
N GLY A 73 0.79 -10.98 7.08
CA GLY A 73 0.75 -11.87 5.94
C GLY A 73 -0.36 -11.52 4.96
N ARG A 74 -0.25 -12.09 3.80
CA ARG A 74 -1.25 -12.04 2.73
C ARG A 74 -1.52 -13.45 2.25
N LEU A 75 -2.79 -13.73 1.99
CA LEU A 75 -3.24 -14.97 1.37
C LEU A 75 -4.19 -14.61 0.24
N GLY A 76 -4.03 -15.25 -0.92
CA GLY A 76 -4.87 -14.96 -2.06
C GLY A 76 -4.88 -16.07 -3.10
N VAL A 77 -5.86 -16.01 -3.98
CA VAL A 77 -6.05 -16.92 -5.10
C VAL A 77 -5.81 -16.16 -6.38
N LEU A 78 -5.01 -16.72 -7.26
CA LEU A 78 -4.76 -16.27 -8.62
C LEU A 78 -5.46 -17.22 -9.59
N TRP A 79 -6.22 -16.67 -10.52
CA TRP A 79 -6.84 -17.43 -11.60
C TRP A 79 -6.62 -16.73 -12.95
N GLY A 80 -6.23 -17.47 -13.99
CA GLY A 80 -6.04 -16.91 -15.32
C GLY A 80 -5.05 -17.65 -16.17
N THR A 81 -4.76 -17.11 -17.36
CA THR A 81 -3.74 -17.62 -18.27
C THR A 81 -2.35 -17.10 -17.91
N SER A 82 -2.26 -15.89 -17.40
CA SER A 82 -1.05 -15.32 -16.84
C SER A 82 -1.04 -15.58 -15.34
N GLN A 83 -0.13 -16.42 -14.91
CA GLN A 83 0.12 -16.63 -13.47
C GLN A 83 1.04 -15.54 -12.93
N ALA A 84 1.08 -14.40 -13.60
CA ALA A 84 1.96 -13.32 -13.20
C ALA A 84 1.64 -12.87 -11.78
N LEU A 85 2.63 -12.86 -10.92
CA LEU A 85 2.62 -12.21 -9.61
C LEU A 85 2.56 -10.68 -9.75
N ALA A 86 2.23 -10.19 -10.94
CA ALA A 86 2.14 -8.77 -11.29
C ALA A 86 1.22 -7.98 -10.35
N PHE A 87 0.19 -8.61 -9.81
CA PHE A 87 -0.69 -7.99 -8.80
C PHE A 87 0.06 -7.49 -7.56
N LEU A 88 1.26 -7.97 -7.35
CA LEU A 88 2.02 -7.73 -6.13
C LEU A 88 3.30 -6.95 -6.37
N GLY A 89 3.45 -6.39 -7.58
CA GLY A 89 4.51 -5.44 -7.87
C GLY A 89 5.89 -6.05 -8.15
N ASN A 90 5.95 -7.33 -8.57
CA ASN A 90 7.20 -7.88 -9.08
C ASN A 90 7.30 -7.70 -10.60
N PRO A 91 8.03 -6.72 -11.12
CA PRO A 91 8.13 -6.46 -12.55
C PRO A 91 8.93 -7.51 -13.33
N LEU A 92 9.68 -8.37 -12.63
CA LEU A 92 10.61 -9.32 -13.26
C LEU A 92 9.95 -10.63 -13.74
N GLU A 93 8.73 -10.93 -13.32
CA GLU A 93 8.02 -12.17 -13.72
C GLU A 93 7.12 -12.02 -14.95
N MET A 94 7.38 -11.08 -15.83
CA MET A 94 6.43 -10.60 -16.83
C MET A 94 6.54 -11.28 -18.20
N GLN A 95 6.97 -12.50 -18.29
CA GLN A 95 7.21 -13.14 -19.59
C GLN A 95 5.97 -13.82 -20.21
N ASN A 96 4.86 -13.90 -19.51
CA ASN A 96 3.69 -14.62 -20.03
C ASN A 96 2.55 -13.67 -20.43
N LYS A 97 2.22 -13.66 -21.72
CA LYS A 97 1.03 -12.99 -22.24
C LYS A 97 -0.24 -13.61 -21.65
N GLY A 98 -1.24 -12.80 -21.42
CA GLY A 98 -2.54 -13.29 -20.97
C GLY A 98 -3.19 -12.40 -19.92
N TYR A 99 -4.15 -12.96 -19.23
CA TYR A 99 -4.91 -12.29 -18.19
C TYR A 99 -4.90 -13.09 -16.90
N GLY A 100 -5.09 -12.40 -15.80
CA GLY A 100 -5.24 -13.00 -14.50
C GLY A 100 -6.17 -12.21 -13.59
N PHE A 101 -6.85 -12.91 -12.73
CA PHE A 101 -7.65 -12.37 -11.65
C PHE A 101 -7.01 -12.73 -10.32
N TYR A 102 -7.09 -11.82 -9.39
CA TYR A 102 -6.60 -11.99 -8.04
C TYR A 102 -7.70 -11.66 -7.04
N MET A 103 -7.85 -12.48 -6.03
CA MET A 103 -8.66 -12.21 -4.85
C MET A 103 -7.87 -12.62 -3.62
N GLY A 104 -7.75 -11.72 -2.66
CA GLY A 104 -6.97 -12.00 -1.46
C GLY A 104 -7.33 -11.15 -0.26
N THR A 105 -6.69 -11.49 0.83
CA THR A 105 -6.76 -10.75 2.08
C THR A 105 -5.36 -10.55 2.64
N ARG A 106 -5.15 -9.42 3.27
CA ARG A 106 -3.93 -9.11 3.99
C ARG A 106 -4.26 -8.81 5.44
N GLN A 107 -3.52 -9.41 6.34
CA GLN A 107 -3.65 -9.23 7.78
C GLN A 107 -2.33 -8.70 8.31
N ALA A 108 -2.37 -7.68 9.13
CA ALA A 108 -1.17 -7.06 9.71
C ALA A 108 -1.41 -6.62 11.14
N TYR A 109 -0.38 -6.70 11.96
CA TYR A 109 -0.34 -6.08 13.26
C TYR A 109 0.71 -4.96 13.25
N HIS A 110 0.27 -3.73 13.55
CA HIS A 110 1.11 -2.55 13.61
C HIS A 110 1.44 -2.25 15.07
N PHE A 111 2.66 -2.51 15.47
CA PHE A 111 3.17 -2.19 16.81
C PHE A 111 3.41 -0.69 16.95
N HIS A 112 3.80 -0.04 15.85
CA HIS A 112 4.02 1.39 15.78
C HIS A 112 3.71 1.93 14.37
N ASN A 113 3.13 3.14 14.32
CA ASN A 113 2.94 3.91 13.09
C ASN A 113 3.11 5.40 13.39
N TYR A 114 4.25 5.96 13.01
CA TYR A 114 4.60 7.35 13.23
C TYR A 114 3.52 8.33 12.74
N MET A 115 2.91 8.07 11.59
CA MET A 115 1.88 8.93 10.99
C MET A 115 0.61 9.04 11.85
N ILE A 116 0.43 8.16 12.82
CA ILE A 116 -0.76 8.10 13.69
C ILE A 116 -0.37 8.38 15.13
N SER A 117 0.67 7.69 15.62
CA SER A 117 1.03 7.66 17.03
C SER A 117 2.20 8.59 17.38
N GLY A 118 2.73 9.34 16.40
CA GLY A 118 3.89 10.19 16.61
C GLY A 118 5.20 9.43 16.74
N SER A 119 6.22 10.07 17.29
CA SER A 119 7.56 9.51 17.47
C SER A 119 7.62 8.46 18.60
N LEU A 120 8.52 7.47 18.45
CA LEU A 120 8.88 6.55 19.53
C LEU A 120 9.86 7.18 20.54
N PHE A 121 10.51 8.29 20.18
CA PHE A 121 11.64 8.84 20.91
C PHE A 121 11.35 10.19 21.57
N ASP A 122 10.32 10.89 21.12
CA ASP A 122 9.93 12.21 21.61
C ASP A 122 8.45 12.49 21.41
N ASN A 123 7.93 13.53 22.05
CA ASN A 123 6.51 13.91 22.04
C ASN A 123 6.27 15.23 21.30
N ASP A 124 7.05 15.54 20.28
CA ASP A 124 6.97 16.79 19.53
C ASP A 124 5.90 16.77 18.41
N ALA A 125 5.14 15.70 18.25
CA ALA A 125 4.03 15.64 17.31
C ALA A 125 2.91 16.61 17.75
N PRO A 126 2.38 17.44 16.82
CA PRO A 126 1.33 18.41 17.15
C PRO A 126 0.01 17.77 17.57
N PHE A 127 -0.18 16.52 17.22
CA PHE A 127 -1.29 15.66 17.67
C PHE A 127 -0.89 14.19 17.56
N VAL A 128 -1.49 13.39 18.41
CA VAL A 128 -1.29 11.93 18.45
C VAL A 128 -2.66 11.27 18.49
N LEU A 129 -2.86 10.26 17.67
CA LEU A 129 -4.09 9.47 17.63
C LEU A 129 -3.83 8.06 18.15
N THR A 130 -4.85 7.49 18.77
CA THR A 130 -4.79 6.08 19.17
C THR A 130 -4.92 5.19 17.94
N SER A 131 -3.84 4.53 17.57
CA SER A 131 -3.81 3.56 16.48
C SER A 131 -4.64 2.33 16.82
N ILE A 132 -5.31 1.78 15.81
CA ILE A 132 -5.85 0.43 15.87
C ILE A 132 -4.76 -0.50 15.34
N PRO A 133 -4.17 -1.37 16.19
CA PRO A 133 -2.98 -2.11 15.78
C PRO A 133 -3.28 -3.18 14.73
N TYR A 134 -4.41 -3.86 14.83
CA TYR A 134 -4.78 -4.89 13.87
C TYR A 134 -5.41 -4.28 12.62
N LYS A 135 -4.86 -4.63 11.46
CA LYS A 135 -5.29 -4.19 10.14
C LYS A 135 -5.68 -5.38 9.29
N ASN A 136 -6.79 -5.26 8.61
CA ASN A 136 -7.16 -6.21 7.58
C ASN A 136 -7.50 -5.49 6.27
N SER A 137 -7.19 -6.13 5.15
CA SER A 137 -7.65 -5.68 3.84
C SER A 137 -8.23 -6.84 3.03
N LEU A 138 -9.18 -6.50 2.17
CA LEU A 138 -9.63 -7.33 1.07
C LEU A 138 -9.10 -6.73 -0.23
N GLU A 139 -8.66 -7.58 -1.13
CA GLU A 139 -8.00 -7.19 -2.37
C GLU A 139 -8.64 -7.94 -3.54
N LEU A 140 -9.02 -7.20 -4.57
CA LEU A 140 -9.50 -7.75 -5.83
C LEU A 140 -8.69 -7.13 -6.96
N GLY A 141 -8.13 -7.96 -7.84
CA GLY A 141 -7.27 -7.48 -8.89
C GLY A 141 -7.52 -8.15 -10.23
N PHE A 142 -7.18 -7.42 -11.28
CA PHE A 142 -7.15 -7.91 -12.64
C PHE A 142 -5.88 -7.43 -13.30
N ALA A 143 -5.21 -8.33 -14.04
CA ALA A 143 -4.07 -8.00 -14.87
C ALA A 143 -4.27 -8.53 -16.29
N TYR A 144 -3.83 -7.72 -17.24
CA TYR A 144 -3.76 -8.10 -18.65
C TYR A 144 -2.39 -7.75 -19.20
N HIS A 145 -1.72 -8.72 -19.82
CA HIS A 145 -0.38 -8.60 -20.38
C HIS A 145 -0.37 -8.95 -21.84
N THR A 146 0.24 -8.09 -22.63
CA THR A 146 0.63 -8.34 -24.02
C THR A 146 2.16 -8.33 -24.10
N GLU A 147 2.72 -8.49 -25.29
CA GLU A 147 4.18 -8.35 -25.51
C GLU A 147 4.70 -6.96 -25.10
N LYS A 148 3.91 -5.93 -25.34
CA LYS A 148 4.34 -4.53 -25.19
C LYS A 148 3.66 -3.81 -24.04
N TRP A 149 2.52 -4.29 -23.57
CA TRP A 149 1.71 -3.57 -22.60
C TRP A 149 1.32 -4.43 -21.41
N ARG A 150 1.29 -3.79 -20.26
CA ARG A 150 0.71 -4.32 -19.03
C ARG A 150 -0.37 -3.38 -18.52
N PHE A 151 -1.53 -3.94 -18.23
CA PHE A 151 -2.63 -3.28 -17.54
C PHE A 151 -2.84 -4.01 -16.21
N LEU A 152 -2.89 -3.27 -15.13
CA LEU A 152 -3.12 -3.78 -13.79
C LEU A 152 -4.15 -2.91 -13.10
N THR A 153 -5.17 -3.53 -12.52
CA THR A 153 -6.08 -2.89 -11.58
C THR A 153 -6.08 -3.65 -10.28
N LEU A 154 -6.12 -2.93 -9.15
CA LEU A 154 -6.20 -3.52 -7.83
C LEU A 154 -7.12 -2.67 -6.96
N TRP A 155 -8.29 -3.21 -6.66
CA TRP A 155 -9.19 -2.64 -5.69
C TRP A 155 -8.84 -3.15 -4.30
N ASN A 156 -8.83 -2.23 -3.32
CA ASN A 156 -8.51 -2.53 -1.93
C ASN A 156 -9.59 -1.96 -1.01
N SER A 157 -10.00 -2.76 -0.04
CA SER A 157 -10.81 -2.34 1.08
C SER A 157 -10.01 -2.58 2.35
N ILE A 158 -9.60 -1.51 3.04
CA ILE A 158 -8.72 -1.58 4.22
C ILE A 158 -9.46 -1.09 5.46
N SER A 159 -9.27 -1.76 6.58
CA SER A 159 -9.80 -1.34 7.87
C SER A 159 -9.25 0.02 8.30
N ARG A 160 -10.03 0.77 9.08
CA ARG A 160 -9.63 2.08 9.61
C ARG A 160 -8.31 2.03 10.41
N ASP A 161 -7.61 3.15 10.45
CA ASP A 161 -6.30 3.28 11.09
C ASP A 161 -6.37 3.71 12.55
N ASN A 162 -7.40 4.46 12.91
CA ASN A 162 -7.62 4.95 14.27
C ASN A 162 -9.11 4.99 14.60
N LYS A 163 -9.42 5.16 15.89
CA LYS A 163 -10.81 5.14 16.39
C LYS A 163 -11.62 6.37 15.98
N LEU A 164 -10.98 7.48 15.64
CA LEU A 164 -11.67 8.73 15.27
C LEU A 164 -12.08 8.78 13.80
N GLN A 165 -11.63 7.83 12.98
CA GLN A 165 -12.08 7.75 11.60
C GLN A 165 -13.56 7.35 11.54
N LEU A 166 -14.36 8.15 10.84
CA LEU A 166 -15.80 7.96 10.70
C LEU A 166 -16.13 6.69 9.92
N SER A 167 -15.40 6.44 8.84
CA SER A 167 -15.60 5.24 8.04
C SER A 167 -14.85 4.04 8.65
N PRO A 168 -15.50 2.89 8.81
CA PRO A 168 -14.85 1.68 9.29
C PRO A 168 -13.86 1.10 8.27
N ARG A 169 -13.98 1.45 7.01
CA ARG A 169 -13.10 0.99 5.94
C ARG A 169 -12.82 2.10 4.92
N HIS A 170 -11.63 2.03 4.33
CA HIS A 170 -11.20 2.85 3.20
C HIS A 170 -11.14 2.00 1.94
N TYR A 171 -11.49 2.60 0.83
CA TYR A 171 -11.52 1.94 -0.47
C TYR A 171 -10.61 2.69 -1.43
N TYR A 172 -9.73 1.97 -2.12
CA TYR A 172 -8.94 2.56 -3.20
C TYR A 172 -8.92 1.62 -4.41
N LEU A 173 -8.82 2.25 -5.57
CA LEU A 173 -8.55 1.59 -6.83
C LEU A 173 -7.17 2.04 -7.32
N ASN A 174 -6.25 1.10 -7.47
CA ASN A 174 -4.97 1.33 -8.11
C ASN A 174 -5.06 0.88 -9.57
N ILE A 175 -4.66 1.74 -10.48
CA ILE A 175 -4.55 1.44 -11.90
C ILE A 175 -3.11 1.68 -12.31
N SER A 176 -2.51 0.71 -12.98
CA SER A 176 -1.16 0.80 -13.51
C SER A 176 -1.13 0.37 -14.96
N VAL A 177 -0.49 1.17 -15.79
CA VAL A 177 -0.21 0.86 -17.20
C VAL A 177 1.28 0.91 -17.41
N GLY A 178 1.85 -0.15 -17.93
CA GLY A 178 3.27 -0.24 -18.26
C GLY A 178 3.46 -0.58 -19.72
N ARG A 179 4.48 0.00 -20.35
CA ARG A 179 4.94 -0.33 -21.70
C ARG A 179 6.35 -0.89 -21.63
N PHE A 180 6.58 -1.96 -22.37
CA PHE A 180 7.89 -2.58 -22.56
C PHE A 180 8.43 -2.20 -23.94
N PHE A 181 9.71 -1.89 -24.00
CA PHE A 181 10.43 -1.50 -25.20
C PHE A 181 11.31 -2.63 -25.71
#